data_a187923baf11246e845ce91ca0651085
#
_entry.id   a187923baf11246e845ce91ca0651085
#
_cell.length_a   1.000
_cell.length_b   1.000
_cell.length_c   1.000
_cell.angle_alpha   90.00
_cell.angle_beta   90.00
_cell.angle_gamma   90.00
#
_symmetry.space_group_name_H-M   'P 1'
#
loop_
_entity.id
_entity.type
_entity.pdbx_description
1 polymer ?
#
loop_
_entity_poly.entity_id
_entity_poly.type
_entity_poly.pdbx_seq_one_letter_code
_entity_poly.pdbx_strand_id
1 'polypeptide(L)'
;MLILYIMIVLLSILLLFLGVHLLFLKKEIRHINLQFLKIMKQSTNAHITKEYIDKDTIQLIQTINQFIDQTRQIEMKSKESNEVLKSTILNMSHDLRTPLTSIQGYLQLINMEEINAKKRKEYIKIIEARIDSLKNMMESFFELAKVESNTFPIELKVINTYDLFVDTLGMYYDLFQEKQIILDLDLIENTFIIVDEKALKRIFDNLISNIVKHGCQKASIKNKVKEDELIYVFKNNTYDINDEKVGKLFDKFYT
;
A
#
# COMPACT_ATOMS: atom_id res chain seq x y z
N MET A 1 51.75 -40.12 -48.56
CA MET A 1 51.31 -41.13 -47.59
C MET A 1 51.42 -40.62 -46.15
N LEU A 2 52.60 -40.21 -45.66
CA LEU A 2 52.83 -39.73 -44.27
C LEU A 2 51.96 -38.52 -43.90
N ILE A 3 51.87 -37.50 -44.79
CA ILE A 3 51.07 -36.29 -44.58
C ILE A 3 49.56 -36.61 -44.42
N LEU A 4 49.06 -37.51 -45.24
CA LEU A 4 47.65 -37.97 -45.16
C LEU A 4 47.38 -38.68 -43.84
N TYR A 5 48.28 -39.53 -43.37
CA TYR A 5 48.19 -40.21 -42.08
C TYR A 5 48.19 -39.23 -40.91
N ILE A 6 49.08 -38.24 -40.92
CA ILE A 6 49.12 -37.17 -39.91
C ILE A 6 47.80 -36.38 -39.90
N MET A 7 47.26 -36.02 -41.06
CA MET A 7 45.96 -35.33 -41.17
C MET A 7 44.81 -36.15 -40.57
N ILE A 8 44.73 -37.44 -40.81
CA ILE A 8 43.69 -38.34 -40.27
C ILE A 8 43.81 -38.42 -38.74
N VAL A 9 45.05 -38.52 -38.20
CA VAL A 9 45.26 -38.55 -36.76
C VAL A 9 44.85 -37.24 -36.12
N LEU A 10 45.22 -36.08 -36.67
CA LEU A 10 44.80 -34.77 -36.17
C LEU A 10 43.26 -34.59 -36.19
N LEU A 11 42.60 -35.02 -37.27
CA LEU A 11 41.14 -34.97 -37.38
C LEU A 11 40.47 -35.88 -36.35
N SER A 12 40.99 -37.07 -36.09
CA SER A 12 40.43 -37.99 -35.08
C SER A 12 40.59 -37.43 -33.66
N ILE A 13 41.74 -36.79 -33.35
CA ILE A 13 41.97 -36.10 -32.06
C ILE A 13 40.98 -34.92 -31.89
N LEU A 14 40.78 -34.13 -32.96
CA LEU A 14 39.85 -32.99 -32.93
C LEU A 14 38.40 -33.49 -32.72
N LEU A 15 37.98 -34.54 -33.39
CA LEU A 15 36.64 -35.14 -33.21
C LEU A 15 36.46 -35.71 -31.81
N LEU A 16 37.49 -36.36 -31.25
CA LEU A 16 37.45 -36.84 -29.87
C LEU A 16 37.30 -35.71 -28.88
N PHE A 17 38.09 -34.63 -29.04
CA PHE A 17 38.02 -33.44 -28.22
C PHE A 17 36.64 -32.79 -28.27
N LEU A 18 36.06 -32.62 -29.46
CA LEU A 18 34.71 -32.09 -29.67
C LEU A 18 33.65 -32.97 -29.00
N GLY A 19 33.76 -34.27 -29.12
CA GLY A 19 32.84 -35.23 -28.48
C GLY A 19 32.88 -35.13 -26.95
N VAL A 20 34.06 -35.08 -26.37
CA VAL A 20 34.23 -34.89 -24.92
C VAL A 20 33.65 -33.55 -24.47
N HIS A 21 33.92 -32.44 -25.19
CA HIS A 21 33.38 -31.14 -24.90
C HIS A 21 31.85 -31.10 -24.89
N LEU A 22 31.22 -31.71 -25.90
CA LEU A 22 29.76 -31.83 -26.00
C LEU A 22 29.15 -32.65 -24.83
N LEU A 23 29.81 -33.71 -24.39
CA LEU A 23 29.36 -34.51 -23.24
C LEU A 23 29.40 -33.68 -21.93
N PHE A 24 30.44 -32.88 -21.71
CA PHE A 24 30.53 -32.00 -20.58
C PHE A 24 29.42 -30.93 -20.61
N LEU A 25 29.22 -30.28 -21.75
CA LEU A 25 28.15 -29.27 -21.91
C LEU A 25 26.76 -29.84 -21.60
N LYS A 26 26.48 -31.04 -22.10
CA LYS A 26 25.23 -31.77 -21.87
C LYS A 26 25.03 -32.09 -20.37
N LYS A 27 26.10 -32.47 -19.68
CA LYS A 27 26.07 -32.77 -18.25
C LYS A 27 25.78 -31.48 -17.44
N GLU A 28 26.40 -30.36 -17.79
CA GLU A 28 26.22 -29.05 -17.15
C GLU A 28 24.76 -28.58 -17.29
N ILE A 29 24.23 -28.58 -18.51
CA ILE A 29 22.82 -28.19 -18.75
C ILE A 29 21.85 -29.07 -17.94
N ARG A 30 22.11 -30.35 -17.84
CA ARG A 30 21.29 -31.27 -17.03
C ARG A 30 21.37 -30.91 -15.55
N HIS A 31 22.54 -30.55 -15.05
CA HIS A 31 22.76 -30.16 -13.65
C HIS A 31 22.04 -28.87 -13.31
N ILE A 32 22.14 -27.84 -14.15
CA ILE A 32 21.43 -26.58 -14.02
C ILE A 32 19.91 -26.83 -13.99
N ASN A 33 19.39 -27.64 -14.92
CA ASN A 33 17.97 -27.95 -14.97
C ASN A 33 17.46 -28.67 -13.70
N LEU A 34 18.23 -29.62 -13.17
CA LEU A 34 17.88 -30.31 -11.92
C LEU A 34 17.88 -29.37 -10.70
N GLN A 35 18.85 -28.47 -10.61
CA GLN A 35 18.87 -27.45 -9.54
C GLN A 35 17.66 -26.51 -9.67
N PHE A 36 17.37 -26.03 -10.87
CA PHE A 36 16.22 -25.15 -11.14
C PHE A 36 14.89 -25.82 -10.74
N LEU A 37 14.67 -27.07 -11.16
CA LEU A 37 13.47 -27.84 -10.80
C LEU A 37 13.35 -28.05 -9.28
N LYS A 38 14.47 -28.27 -8.59
CA LYS A 38 14.50 -28.43 -7.13
C LYS A 38 14.12 -27.11 -6.44
N ILE A 39 14.67 -25.98 -6.90
CA ILE A 39 14.36 -24.64 -6.37
C ILE A 39 12.87 -24.34 -6.55
N MET A 40 12.31 -24.59 -7.73
CA MET A 40 10.88 -24.38 -8.01
C MET A 40 9.96 -25.23 -7.11
N LYS A 41 10.35 -26.47 -6.79
CA LYS A 41 9.52 -27.37 -5.97
C LYS A 41 9.58 -27.08 -4.46
N GLN A 42 10.69 -26.59 -3.96
CA GLN A 42 10.95 -26.51 -2.51
C GLN A 42 10.86 -25.11 -1.93
N SER A 43 10.60 -24.06 -2.73
CA SER A 43 10.61 -22.65 -2.29
C SER A 43 11.81 -22.29 -1.41
N THR A 44 12.99 -22.86 -1.71
CA THR A 44 14.22 -22.66 -0.94
C THR A 44 14.92 -21.37 -1.36
N ASN A 45 15.64 -20.73 -0.44
CA ASN A 45 16.47 -19.55 -0.75
C ASN A 45 17.75 -19.91 -1.55
N ALA A 46 17.83 -21.10 -2.11
CA ALA A 46 18.97 -21.54 -2.89
C ALA A 46 19.01 -20.83 -4.26
N HIS A 47 20.23 -20.58 -4.73
CA HIS A 47 20.52 -20.18 -6.11
C HIS A 47 21.14 -21.33 -6.87
N ILE A 48 21.07 -21.27 -8.21
CA ILE A 48 21.78 -22.20 -9.07
C ILE A 48 23.28 -21.90 -8.92
N THR A 49 24.05 -22.92 -8.54
CA THR A 49 25.50 -22.85 -8.41
C THR A 49 26.17 -23.50 -9.62
N LYS A 50 27.31 -22.99 -10.03
CA LYS A 50 28.12 -23.46 -11.15
C LYS A 50 29.14 -24.50 -10.70
N GLU A 51 29.39 -25.50 -11.54
CA GLU A 51 30.53 -26.43 -11.41
C GLU A 51 31.63 -26.16 -12.44
N TYR A 52 31.31 -25.49 -13.57
CA TYR A 52 32.22 -25.24 -14.68
C TYR A 52 32.34 -23.76 -15.05
N ILE A 53 33.49 -23.35 -15.68
CA ILE A 53 33.83 -21.96 -15.96
C ILE A 53 33.73 -21.71 -17.48
N ASP A 54 32.51 -21.69 -18.01
CA ASP A 54 32.24 -21.11 -19.32
C ASP A 54 31.52 -19.78 -19.15
N LYS A 55 31.94 -18.75 -19.91
CA LYS A 55 31.44 -17.37 -19.75
C LYS A 55 29.95 -17.25 -20.06
N ASP A 56 29.48 -17.97 -21.09
CA ASP A 56 28.10 -17.92 -21.54
C ASP A 56 27.18 -18.65 -20.53
N THR A 57 27.63 -19.78 -19.98
CA THR A 57 26.93 -20.50 -18.91
C THR A 57 26.83 -19.68 -17.64
N ILE A 58 27.88 -18.91 -17.29
CA ILE A 58 27.84 -18.00 -16.13
C ILE A 58 26.78 -16.94 -16.32
N GLN A 59 26.70 -16.31 -17.48
CA GLN A 59 25.70 -15.28 -17.79
C GLN A 59 24.28 -15.84 -17.72
N LEU A 60 24.06 -17.05 -18.24
CA LEU A 60 22.79 -17.74 -18.16
C LEU A 60 22.37 -18.00 -16.72
N ILE A 61 23.27 -18.53 -15.87
CA ILE A 61 23.00 -18.79 -14.45
C ILE A 61 22.68 -17.49 -13.71
N GLN A 62 23.42 -16.41 -13.97
CA GLN A 62 23.14 -15.10 -13.37
C GLN A 62 21.73 -14.60 -13.74
N THR A 63 21.36 -14.70 -15.02
CA THR A 63 20.02 -14.29 -15.49
C THR A 63 18.93 -15.11 -14.83
N ILE A 64 19.11 -16.44 -14.73
CA ILE A 64 18.14 -17.32 -14.06
C ILE A 64 18.04 -16.98 -12.57
N ASN A 65 19.15 -16.76 -11.88
CA ASN A 65 19.14 -16.38 -10.46
C ASN A 65 18.46 -15.03 -10.24
N GLN A 66 18.69 -14.04 -11.10
CA GLN A 66 17.96 -12.77 -11.06
C GLN A 66 16.45 -12.95 -11.24
N PHE A 67 16.04 -13.79 -12.17
CA PHE A 67 14.62 -14.13 -12.39
C PHE A 67 14.01 -14.82 -11.17
N ILE A 68 14.73 -15.76 -10.54
CA ILE A 68 14.32 -16.41 -9.28
C ILE A 68 14.10 -15.37 -8.18
N ASP A 69 15.04 -14.43 -8.00
CA ASP A 69 14.93 -13.39 -6.97
C ASP A 69 13.77 -12.43 -7.23
N GLN A 70 13.56 -12.01 -8.47
CA GLN A 70 12.41 -11.20 -8.85
C GLN A 70 11.07 -11.91 -8.58
N THR A 71 10.97 -13.18 -8.95
CA THR A 71 9.77 -13.99 -8.70
C THR A 71 9.48 -14.11 -7.20
N ARG A 72 10.50 -14.36 -6.39
CA ARG A 72 10.37 -14.39 -4.92
C ARG A 72 9.90 -13.06 -4.34
N GLN A 73 10.46 -11.96 -4.81
CA GLN A 73 10.04 -10.64 -4.36
C GLN A 73 8.56 -10.38 -4.67
N ILE A 74 8.10 -10.80 -5.84
CA ILE A 74 6.69 -10.70 -6.23
C ILE A 74 5.82 -11.57 -5.33
N GLU A 75 6.22 -12.83 -5.07
CA GLU A 75 5.50 -13.74 -4.17
C GLU A 75 5.43 -13.21 -2.74
N MET A 76 6.54 -12.69 -2.21
CA MET A 76 6.58 -12.09 -0.88
C MET A 76 5.65 -10.87 -0.77
N LYS A 77 5.71 -9.94 -1.73
CA LYS A 77 4.81 -8.78 -1.78
C LYS A 77 3.34 -9.20 -1.90
N SER A 78 3.05 -10.20 -2.73
CA SER A 78 1.69 -10.74 -2.87
C SER A 78 1.19 -11.36 -1.57
N LYS A 79 2.03 -12.11 -0.86
CA LYS A 79 1.69 -12.70 0.43
C LYS A 79 1.44 -11.64 1.49
N GLU A 80 2.33 -10.66 1.59
CA GLU A 80 2.20 -9.51 2.50
C GLU A 80 0.89 -8.74 2.23
N SER A 81 0.60 -8.43 0.96
CA SER A 81 -0.65 -7.78 0.57
C SER A 81 -1.88 -8.61 0.96
N ASN A 82 -1.85 -9.93 0.78
CA ASN A 82 -2.94 -10.82 1.18
C ASN A 82 -3.11 -10.88 2.71
N GLU A 83 -2.04 -10.86 3.49
CA GLU A 83 -2.11 -10.83 4.96
C GLU A 83 -2.69 -9.49 5.45
N VAL A 84 -2.27 -8.38 4.86
CA VAL A 84 -2.84 -7.05 5.12
C VAL A 84 -4.33 -7.02 4.77
N LEU A 85 -4.74 -7.55 3.63
CA LEU A 85 -6.15 -7.62 3.23
C LEU A 85 -6.98 -8.46 4.22
N LYS A 86 -6.49 -9.62 4.65
CA LYS A 86 -7.16 -10.46 5.64
C LYS A 86 -7.33 -9.75 6.98
N SER A 87 -6.27 -9.12 7.48
CA SER A 87 -6.32 -8.37 8.75
C SER A 87 -7.29 -7.19 8.65
N THR A 88 -7.29 -6.50 7.52
CA THR A 88 -8.22 -5.41 7.20
C THR A 88 -9.69 -5.87 7.26
N ILE A 89 -10.02 -6.99 6.59
CA ILE A 89 -11.38 -7.56 6.61
C ILE A 89 -11.81 -7.94 8.03
N LEU A 90 -10.92 -8.54 8.81
CA LEU A 90 -11.21 -8.92 10.20
C LEU A 90 -11.48 -7.69 11.08
N ASN A 91 -10.62 -6.68 11.01
CA ASN A 91 -10.80 -5.44 11.77
C ASN A 91 -12.09 -4.73 11.39
N MET A 92 -12.39 -4.61 10.10
CA MET A 92 -13.63 -4.02 9.63
C MET A 92 -14.87 -4.80 10.08
N SER A 93 -14.80 -6.13 10.09
CA SER A 93 -15.92 -6.95 10.58
C SER A 93 -16.22 -6.68 12.04
N HIS A 94 -15.18 -6.44 12.86
CA HIS A 94 -15.33 -6.04 14.25
C HIS A 94 -15.94 -4.63 14.36
N ASP A 95 -15.41 -3.66 13.59
CA ASP A 95 -15.81 -2.26 13.65
C ASP A 95 -17.22 -2.01 13.09
N LEU A 96 -17.66 -2.81 12.12
CA LEU A 96 -19.03 -2.82 11.64
C LEU A 96 -20.01 -3.42 12.66
N ARG A 97 -19.58 -4.43 13.43
CA ARG A 97 -20.44 -5.07 14.45
C ARG A 97 -20.85 -4.10 15.55
N THR A 98 -19.93 -3.25 16.01
CA THR A 98 -20.17 -2.33 17.12
C THR A 98 -21.34 -1.37 16.87
N PRO A 99 -21.35 -0.54 15.78
CA PRO A 99 -22.47 0.33 15.49
C PRO A 99 -23.76 -0.45 15.18
N LEU A 100 -23.67 -1.61 14.53
CA LEU A 100 -24.82 -2.46 14.23
C LEU A 100 -25.50 -2.97 15.51
N THR A 101 -24.73 -3.45 16.48
CA THR A 101 -25.24 -3.88 17.79
C THR A 101 -25.88 -2.71 18.54
N SER A 102 -25.27 -1.51 18.46
CA SER A 102 -25.85 -0.30 19.04
C SER A 102 -27.20 0.06 18.41
N ILE A 103 -27.31 0.02 17.06
CA ILE A 103 -28.59 0.24 16.35
C ILE A 103 -29.64 -0.75 16.81
N GLN A 104 -29.30 -2.04 16.85
CA GLN A 104 -30.25 -3.09 17.31
C GLN A 104 -30.71 -2.84 18.75
N GLY A 105 -29.80 -2.47 19.66
CA GLY A 105 -30.16 -2.16 21.04
C GLY A 105 -31.10 -0.96 21.16
N TYR A 106 -30.83 0.14 20.46
CA TYR A 106 -31.70 1.31 20.48
C TYR A 106 -33.06 1.05 19.81
N LEU A 107 -33.13 0.23 18.75
CA LEU A 107 -34.40 -0.20 18.16
C LEU A 107 -35.25 -1.01 19.15
N GLN A 108 -34.64 -1.90 19.94
CA GLN A 108 -35.35 -2.64 20.99
C GLN A 108 -35.90 -1.69 22.06
N LEU A 109 -35.09 -0.70 22.48
CA LEU A 109 -35.51 0.31 23.44
C LEU A 109 -36.70 1.17 22.93
N ILE A 110 -36.71 1.53 21.64
CA ILE A 110 -37.78 2.30 21.00
C ILE A 110 -39.11 1.52 21.00
N ASN A 111 -39.03 0.20 20.90
CA ASN A 111 -40.22 -0.68 20.87
C ASN A 111 -40.78 -1.03 22.25
N MET A 112 -40.20 -0.57 23.35
CA MET A 112 -40.74 -0.73 24.68
C MET A 112 -42.00 0.15 24.88
N GLU A 113 -43.03 -0.39 25.51
CA GLU A 113 -44.31 0.28 25.66
C GLU A 113 -44.27 1.58 26.50
N GLU A 114 -43.30 1.71 27.43
CA GLU A 114 -43.23 2.82 28.37
C GLU A 114 -42.30 3.97 27.94
N ILE A 115 -41.83 4.00 26.70
CA ILE A 115 -40.91 5.05 26.26
C ILE A 115 -41.64 6.36 25.95
N ASN A 116 -41.17 7.48 26.53
CA ASN A 116 -41.72 8.80 26.21
C ASN A 116 -41.23 9.32 24.85
N ALA A 117 -41.99 10.25 24.26
CA ALA A 117 -41.68 10.82 22.94
C ALA A 117 -40.29 11.50 22.85
N LYS A 118 -39.84 12.12 23.96
CA LYS A 118 -38.50 12.78 24.01
C LYS A 118 -37.36 11.77 23.90
N LYS A 119 -37.42 10.68 24.68
CA LYS A 119 -36.42 9.60 24.63
C LYS A 119 -36.45 8.86 23.28
N ARG A 120 -37.63 8.63 22.71
CA ARG A 120 -37.76 8.04 21.37
C ARG A 120 -37.04 8.88 20.31
N LYS A 121 -37.21 10.20 20.32
CA LYS A 121 -36.54 11.12 19.40
C LYS A 121 -35.02 11.13 19.61
N GLU A 122 -34.55 11.03 20.84
CA GLU A 122 -33.14 10.93 21.17
C GLU A 122 -32.53 9.63 20.64
N TYR A 123 -33.16 8.50 20.83
CA TYR A 123 -32.68 7.20 20.34
C TYR A 123 -32.67 7.13 18.82
N ILE A 124 -33.65 7.74 18.13
CA ILE A 124 -33.63 7.85 16.66
C ILE A 124 -32.39 8.63 16.20
N LYS A 125 -32.06 9.77 16.82
CA LYS A 125 -30.86 10.54 16.48
C LYS A 125 -29.58 9.72 16.66
N ILE A 126 -29.50 8.90 17.71
CA ILE A 126 -28.35 8.03 17.94
C ILE A 126 -28.25 6.98 16.81
N ILE A 127 -29.39 6.39 16.42
CA ILE A 127 -29.44 5.42 15.32
C ILE A 127 -28.97 6.06 14.01
N GLU A 128 -29.47 7.26 13.68
CA GLU A 128 -29.08 8.01 12.50
C GLU A 128 -27.55 8.24 12.47
N ALA A 129 -26.97 8.73 13.58
CA ALA A 129 -25.54 8.93 13.70
C ALA A 129 -24.72 7.62 13.53
N ARG A 130 -25.25 6.47 13.99
CA ARG A 130 -24.59 5.17 13.81
C ARG A 130 -24.67 4.67 12.36
N ILE A 131 -25.79 4.94 11.68
CA ILE A 131 -25.94 4.64 10.25
C ILE A 131 -24.96 5.47 9.42
N ASP A 132 -24.82 6.76 9.69
CA ASP A 132 -23.85 7.63 9.00
C ASP A 132 -22.41 7.15 9.24
N SER A 133 -22.09 6.73 10.46
CA SER A 133 -20.79 6.14 10.78
C SER A 133 -20.53 4.87 9.96
N LEU A 134 -21.52 3.96 9.85
CA LEU A 134 -21.43 2.76 9.03
C LEU A 134 -21.22 3.09 7.54
N LYS A 135 -21.98 4.05 7.02
CA LYS A 135 -21.85 4.51 5.63
C LYS A 135 -20.44 4.99 5.33
N ASN A 136 -19.90 5.88 6.17
CA ASN A 136 -18.55 6.43 6.00
C ASN A 136 -17.46 5.33 6.07
N MET A 137 -17.66 4.33 6.95
CA MET A 137 -16.74 3.20 7.06
C MET A 137 -16.78 2.32 5.80
N MET A 138 -17.97 2.04 5.26
CA MET A 138 -18.12 1.29 4.00
C MET A 138 -17.50 2.05 2.81
N GLU A 139 -17.72 3.35 2.71
CA GLU A 139 -17.11 4.18 1.66
C GLU A 139 -15.58 4.11 1.72
N SER A 140 -15.00 4.24 2.92
CA SER A 140 -13.55 4.11 3.13
C SER A 140 -13.02 2.73 2.70
N PHE A 141 -13.78 1.67 2.94
CA PHE A 141 -13.43 0.32 2.51
C PHE A 141 -13.44 0.15 0.99
N PHE A 142 -14.50 0.60 0.32
CA PHE A 142 -14.58 0.52 -1.14
C PHE A 142 -13.44 1.30 -1.81
N GLU A 143 -13.05 2.42 -1.24
CA GLU A 143 -11.96 3.21 -1.76
C GLU A 143 -10.60 2.54 -1.55
N LEU A 144 -10.37 1.92 -0.39
CA LEU A 144 -9.17 1.12 -0.18
C LEU A 144 -9.10 -0.04 -1.17
N ALA A 145 -10.21 -0.76 -1.37
CA ALA A 145 -10.29 -1.86 -2.33
C ALA A 145 -9.99 -1.40 -3.78
N LYS A 146 -10.43 -0.19 -4.16
CA LYS A 146 -10.09 0.41 -5.46
C LYS A 146 -8.60 0.72 -5.60
N VAL A 147 -7.97 1.24 -4.54
CA VAL A 147 -6.54 1.54 -4.54
C VAL A 147 -5.71 0.25 -4.62
N GLU A 148 -6.08 -0.77 -3.85
CA GLU A 148 -5.39 -2.08 -3.85
C GLU A 148 -5.53 -2.81 -5.21
N SER A 149 -6.65 -2.63 -5.91
CA SER A 149 -6.86 -3.26 -7.23
C SER A 149 -6.16 -2.55 -8.39
N ASN A 150 -5.42 -1.46 -8.14
CA ASN A 150 -4.82 -0.60 -9.18
C ASN A 150 -5.83 -0.13 -10.25
N THR A 151 -7.12 -0.15 -9.95
CA THR A 151 -8.19 0.24 -10.89
C THR A 151 -8.60 1.70 -10.72
N PHE A 152 -7.89 2.46 -9.88
CA PHE A 152 -8.19 3.87 -9.67
C PHE A 152 -7.69 4.67 -10.89
N PRO A 153 -8.58 5.20 -11.75
CA PRO A 153 -8.17 6.04 -12.86
C PRO A 153 -7.64 7.36 -12.29
N ILE A 154 -6.33 7.59 -12.39
CA ILE A 154 -5.70 8.85 -11.99
C ILE A 154 -5.81 9.83 -13.13
N GLU A 155 -6.48 10.95 -12.93
CA GLU A 155 -6.64 12.03 -13.90
C GLU A 155 -5.72 13.22 -13.53
N LEU A 156 -4.51 13.22 -14.05
CA LEU A 156 -3.53 14.27 -13.76
C LEU A 156 -3.87 15.59 -14.44
N LYS A 157 -3.97 16.67 -13.65
CA LYS A 157 -4.21 18.05 -14.12
C LYS A 157 -3.30 19.02 -13.39
N VAL A 158 -3.05 20.19 -13.98
CA VAL A 158 -2.39 21.30 -13.28
C VAL A 158 -3.40 21.93 -12.34
N ILE A 159 -3.16 21.83 -11.04
CA ILE A 159 -4.06 22.31 -9.98
C ILE A 159 -3.35 23.38 -9.14
N ASN A 160 -4.05 24.50 -8.86
CA ASN A 160 -3.63 25.43 -7.82
C ASN A 160 -3.97 24.82 -6.45
N THR A 161 -2.94 24.38 -5.74
CA THR A 161 -3.12 23.70 -4.46
C THR A 161 -3.60 24.61 -3.36
N TYR A 162 -3.28 25.90 -3.42
CA TYR A 162 -3.74 26.90 -2.46
C TYR A 162 -5.26 27.06 -2.53
N ASP A 163 -5.83 27.27 -3.73
CA ASP A 163 -7.27 27.43 -3.91
C ASP A 163 -8.02 26.18 -3.46
N LEU A 164 -7.57 25.01 -3.91
CA LEU A 164 -8.18 23.73 -3.51
C LEU A 164 -8.12 23.50 -2.00
N PHE A 165 -7.00 23.88 -1.36
CA PHE A 165 -6.84 23.77 0.08
C PHE A 165 -7.78 24.71 0.85
N VAL A 166 -7.85 25.99 0.43
CA VAL A 166 -8.69 27.00 1.07
C VAL A 166 -10.17 26.63 0.94
N ASP A 167 -10.61 26.19 -0.25
CA ASP A 167 -11.97 25.72 -0.47
C ASP A 167 -12.30 24.51 0.42
N THR A 168 -11.37 23.56 0.54
CA THR A 168 -11.56 22.40 1.40
C THR A 168 -11.60 22.80 2.87
N LEU A 169 -10.70 23.67 3.33
CA LEU A 169 -10.65 24.15 4.71
C LEU A 169 -11.91 24.93 5.09
N GLY A 170 -12.46 25.71 4.15
CA GLY A 170 -13.67 26.49 4.36
C GLY A 170 -14.88 25.63 4.78
N MET A 171 -14.97 24.39 4.30
CA MET A 171 -16.04 23.45 4.70
C MET A 171 -15.97 23.04 6.19
N TYR A 172 -14.83 23.22 6.84
CA TYR A 172 -14.62 22.87 8.23
C TYR A 172 -14.64 24.07 9.18
N TYR A 173 -14.88 25.30 8.68
CA TYR A 173 -14.83 26.53 9.46
C TYR A 173 -15.69 26.47 10.72
N ASP A 174 -16.97 26.12 10.58
CA ASP A 174 -17.92 26.05 11.70
C ASP A 174 -17.50 25.00 12.74
N LEU A 175 -16.91 23.87 12.30
CA LEU A 175 -16.42 22.82 13.20
C LEU A 175 -15.20 23.29 14.01
N PHE A 176 -14.30 24.08 13.41
CA PHE A 176 -13.18 24.69 14.16
C PHE A 176 -13.69 25.68 15.21
N GLN A 177 -14.70 26.48 14.88
CA GLN A 177 -15.33 27.41 15.82
C GLN A 177 -16.04 26.68 16.97
N GLU A 178 -16.83 25.66 16.68
CA GLU A 178 -17.53 24.85 17.67
C GLU A 178 -16.55 24.20 18.66
N LYS A 179 -15.42 23.68 18.15
CA LYS A 179 -14.38 23.06 18.98
C LYS A 179 -13.38 24.03 19.59
N GLN A 180 -13.52 25.32 19.33
CA GLN A 180 -12.62 26.37 19.82
C GLN A 180 -11.15 26.11 19.47
N ILE A 181 -10.88 25.56 18.29
CA ILE A 181 -9.52 25.32 17.80
C ILE A 181 -9.05 26.56 17.05
N ILE A 182 -7.97 27.19 17.54
CA ILE A 182 -7.35 28.35 16.89
C ILE A 182 -6.45 27.83 15.75
N LEU A 183 -6.75 28.27 14.52
CA LEU A 183 -5.97 27.96 13.33
C LEU A 183 -4.92 29.04 13.07
N ASP A 184 -3.66 28.59 12.92
CA ASP A 184 -2.52 29.38 12.48
C ASP A 184 -2.15 28.95 11.05
N LEU A 185 -2.39 29.80 10.06
CA LEU A 185 -2.17 29.52 8.65
C LEU A 185 -0.99 30.34 8.12
N ASP A 186 -0.04 29.67 7.47
CA ASP A 186 1.12 30.28 6.81
C ASP A 186 1.28 29.59 5.45
N LEU A 187 0.57 30.11 4.44
CA LEU A 187 0.40 29.45 3.14
C LEU A 187 0.93 30.35 2.02
N ILE A 188 1.71 29.76 1.14
CA ILE A 188 2.15 30.38 -0.11
C ILE A 188 1.03 30.25 -1.12
N GLU A 189 0.56 31.35 -1.65
CA GLU A 189 -0.44 31.45 -2.71
C GLU A 189 0.13 30.99 -4.08
N ASN A 190 -0.75 30.70 -5.03
CA ASN A 190 -0.38 30.39 -6.42
C ASN A 190 0.63 29.24 -6.57
N THR A 191 0.43 28.19 -5.78
CA THR A 191 1.25 26.96 -5.87
C THR A 191 0.59 25.95 -6.81
N PHE A 192 1.23 25.64 -7.95
CA PHE A 192 0.69 24.75 -8.98
C PHE A 192 1.46 23.44 -9.02
N ILE A 193 0.75 22.32 -9.06
CA ILE A 193 1.32 20.98 -9.25
C ILE A 193 0.49 20.16 -10.24
N ILE A 194 1.09 19.14 -10.82
CA ILE A 194 0.38 18.15 -11.66
C ILE A 194 -0.08 17.01 -10.76
N VAL A 195 -1.40 16.92 -10.53
CA VAL A 195 -1.99 15.96 -9.60
C VAL A 195 -3.43 15.64 -9.98
N ASP A 196 -3.97 14.54 -9.46
CA ASP A 196 -5.41 14.29 -9.49
C ASP A 196 -6.10 15.15 -8.43
N GLU A 197 -7.00 16.03 -8.87
CA GLU A 197 -7.71 16.98 -7.99
C GLU A 197 -8.52 16.30 -6.91
N LYS A 198 -9.23 15.21 -7.26
CA LYS A 198 -10.07 14.46 -6.31
C LYS A 198 -9.24 13.78 -5.25
N ALA A 199 -8.11 13.19 -5.66
CA ALA A 199 -7.19 12.55 -4.75
C ALA A 199 -6.54 13.57 -3.79
N LEU A 200 -6.10 14.73 -4.30
CA LEU A 200 -5.51 15.79 -3.47
C LEU A 200 -6.53 16.38 -2.49
N LYS A 201 -7.75 16.70 -2.96
CA LYS A 201 -8.84 17.17 -2.11
C LYS A 201 -9.09 16.20 -0.96
N ARG A 202 -9.13 14.91 -1.24
CA ARG A 202 -9.33 13.88 -0.24
C ARG A 202 -8.18 13.80 0.78
N ILE A 203 -6.94 14.00 0.35
CA ILE A 203 -5.80 14.10 1.28
C ILE A 203 -6.03 15.27 2.25
N PHE A 204 -6.41 16.43 1.74
CA PHE A 204 -6.71 17.59 2.57
C PHE A 204 -7.89 17.34 3.51
N ASP A 205 -9.01 16.79 3.01
CA ASP A 205 -10.17 16.41 3.82
C ASP A 205 -9.79 15.49 4.99
N ASN A 206 -8.99 14.45 4.71
CA ASN A 206 -8.55 13.51 5.74
C ASN A 206 -7.68 14.19 6.81
N LEU A 207 -6.73 15.03 6.41
CA LEU A 207 -5.83 15.71 7.34
C LEU A 207 -6.56 16.78 8.17
N ILE A 208 -7.44 17.57 7.56
CA ILE A 208 -8.24 18.58 8.25
C ILE A 208 -9.24 17.92 9.19
N SER A 209 -9.95 16.88 8.73
CA SER A 209 -10.88 16.11 9.57
C SER A 209 -10.17 15.47 10.77
N ASN A 210 -8.94 15.00 10.59
CA ASN A 210 -8.12 14.46 11.69
C ASN A 210 -7.81 15.53 12.73
N ILE A 211 -7.45 16.75 12.32
CA ILE A 211 -7.27 17.89 13.24
C ILE A 211 -8.57 18.20 14.00
N VAL A 212 -9.71 18.24 13.30
CA VAL A 212 -11.01 18.52 13.93
C VAL A 212 -11.40 17.42 14.92
N LYS A 213 -11.11 16.16 14.63
CA LYS A 213 -11.47 15.02 15.50
C LYS A 213 -10.58 14.91 16.74
N HIS A 214 -9.28 15.07 16.57
CA HIS A 214 -8.28 14.76 17.59
C HIS A 214 -7.50 15.98 18.10
N GLY A 215 -7.60 17.12 17.41
CA GLY A 215 -6.96 18.35 17.81
C GLY A 215 -7.64 19.03 18.97
N CYS A 216 -6.87 19.83 19.70
CA CYS A 216 -7.36 20.68 20.78
C CYS A 216 -6.60 22.01 20.77
N GLN A 217 -7.26 23.08 21.26
CA GLN A 217 -6.69 24.42 21.47
C GLN A 217 -6.10 25.09 20.23
N LYS A 218 -5.03 24.55 19.64
CA LYS A 218 -4.31 25.16 18.51
C LYS A 218 -3.93 24.14 17.45
N ALA A 219 -4.10 24.54 16.18
CA ALA A 219 -3.55 23.85 15.03
C ALA A 219 -2.80 24.85 14.12
N SER A 220 -1.77 24.37 13.44
CA SER A 220 -1.00 25.18 12.47
C SER A 220 -0.86 24.39 11.17
N ILE A 221 -1.15 25.07 10.06
CA ILE A 221 -1.03 24.51 8.72
C ILE A 221 -0.17 25.45 7.90
N LYS A 222 0.91 24.91 7.36
CA LYS A 222 1.89 25.66 6.59
C LYS A 222 2.23 24.91 5.31
N ASN A 223 2.52 25.64 4.23
CA ASN A 223 3.16 25.06 3.07
C ASN A 223 4.50 25.74 2.78
N LYS A 224 5.38 25.02 2.12
CA LYS A 224 6.67 25.53 1.66
C LYS A 224 7.08 24.82 0.37
N VAL A 225 7.78 25.56 -0.47
CA VAL A 225 8.44 24.99 -1.65
C VAL A 225 9.92 24.78 -1.31
N LYS A 226 10.42 23.58 -1.56
CA LYS A 226 11.82 23.25 -1.39
C LYS A 226 12.28 22.49 -2.62
N GLU A 227 13.22 23.05 -3.37
CA GLU A 227 13.64 22.52 -4.67
C GLU A 227 12.42 22.38 -5.60
N ASP A 228 12.09 21.17 -6.06
CA ASP A 228 10.93 20.86 -6.90
C ASP A 228 9.76 20.25 -6.11
N GLU A 229 9.79 20.32 -4.78
CA GLU A 229 8.77 19.73 -3.91
C GLU A 229 7.91 20.80 -3.22
N LEU A 230 6.59 20.61 -3.25
CA LEU A 230 5.62 21.36 -2.43
C LEU A 230 5.28 20.55 -1.19
N ILE A 231 5.62 21.07 -0.03
CA ILE A 231 5.46 20.39 1.26
C ILE A 231 4.38 21.10 2.08
N TYR A 232 3.31 20.38 2.43
CA TYR A 232 2.33 20.81 3.42
C TYR A 232 2.66 20.20 4.79
N VAL A 233 2.63 21.05 5.83
CA VAL A 233 2.90 20.64 7.21
C VAL A 233 1.67 20.93 8.06
N PHE A 234 1.06 19.89 8.60
CA PHE A 234 -0.07 19.94 9.51
C PHE A 234 0.40 19.66 10.93
N LYS A 235 0.07 20.52 11.87
CA LYS A 235 0.40 20.36 13.31
C LYS A 235 -0.82 20.70 14.15
N ASN A 236 -1.10 19.91 15.16
CA ASN A 236 -2.15 20.20 16.14
C ASN A 236 -1.73 19.72 17.53
N ASN A 237 -2.24 20.39 18.56
CA ASN A 237 -2.16 19.89 19.91
C ASN A 237 -3.17 18.74 20.06
N THR A 238 -2.82 17.74 20.87
CA THR A 238 -3.69 16.59 21.18
C THR A 238 -3.42 16.12 22.60
N TYR A 239 -4.43 15.53 23.24
CA TYR A 239 -4.31 14.93 24.58
C TYR A 239 -4.03 13.42 24.55
N ASP A 240 -4.25 12.75 23.43
CA ASP A 240 -4.40 11.28 23.36
C ASP A 240 -3.24 10.53 22.72
N ILE A 241 -2.17 11.21 22.26
CA ILE A 241 -1.06 10.57 21.56
C ILE A 241 0.11 10.35 22.53
N ASN A 242 0.50 9.09 22.71
CA ASN A 242 1.77 8.67 23.32
C ASN A 242 2.68 8.05 22.24
N ASP A 243 3.96 7.84 22.58
CA ASP A 243 4.97 7.34 21.65
C ASP A 243 4.63 5.96 21.05
N GLU A 244 3.91 5.10 21.78
CA GLU A 244 3.46 3.80 21.26
C GLU A 244 2.39 3.92 20.17
N LYS A 245 1.54 4.96 20.25
CA LYS A 245 0.50 5.23 19.25
C LYS A 245 1.06 5.85 17.97
N VAL A 246 2.15 6.61 18.07
CA VAL A 246 2.78 7.28 16.90
C VAL A 246 3.19 6.28 15.83
N GLY A 247 3.78 5.14 16.21
CA GLY A 247 4.17 4.08 15.28
C GLY A 247 3.01 3.44 14.52
N LYS A 248 1.79 3.56 15.04
CA LYS A 248 0.59 2.93 14.47
C LYS A 248 -0.32 3.91 13.70
N LEU A 249 -0.01 5.21 13.71
CA LEU A 249 -0.86 6.23 13.07
C LEU A 249 -1.07 6.03 11.56
N PHE A 250 -0.14 5.34 10.91
CA PHE A 250 -0.21 5.02 9.48
C PHE A 250 -0.68 3.59 9.21
N ASP A 251 -0.98 2.82 10.26
CA ASP A 251 -1.57 1.50 10.08
C ASP A 251 -2.99 1.65 9.52
N LYS A 252 -3.34 0.78 8.57
CA LYS A 252 -4.67 0.78 7.95
C LYS A 252 -5.73 0.55 9.02
N PHE A 253 -6.72 1.45 9.11
CA PHE A 253 -7.84 1.40 10.08
C PHE A 253 -7.43 1.57 11.57
N TYR A 254 -6.30 2.18 11.86
CA TYR A 254 -6.01 2.62 13.21
C TYR A 254 -6.86 3.86 13.52
N THR A 255 -7.78 3.73 14.48
CA THR A 255 -8.66 4.82 14.97
C THR A 255 -8.53 5.00 16.46
#